data_824d4505a9b0b61f971f1565449b4651
#
_entry.id   824d4505a9b0b61f971f1565449b4651
#
_cell.length_a   1.000
_cell.length_b   1.000
_cell.length_c   1.000
_cell.angle_alpha   90.00
_cell.angle_beta   90.00
_cell.angle_gamma   90.00
#
_symmetry.space_group_name_H-M   'P 1'
#
loop_
_entity.id
_entity.type
_entity.pdbx_description
1 polymer ?
#
loop_
_entity_poly.entity_id
_entity_poly.type
_entity_poly.pdbx_seq_one_letter_code
_entity_poly.pdbx_strand_id
1 'polypeptide(L)'
;VKISAPTMEMTFSVNNSPFAGREGKFVTSRQIRDRLYRETLKDVSLRVTDVEGSTDSFNVAGRGEMSLSILIETMRREGYEFQVSPPRVLMQRDEKGNLMEPMEELVADVPQEYVGSVIEKLGTRKAELKEMTPVGARMRLIFLVPSRGLFGYRNEFLTDTKGEGIMASVFDSYAPYKGEVTR
;
A
#
# COMPACT_ATOMS: atom_id res chain seq x y z
N VAL A 1 -5.16 -23.73 0.12
CA VAL A 1 -4.85 -22.34 0.51
C VAL A 1 -5.47 -21.39 -0.50
N LYS A 2 -6.36 -20.56 -0.03
CA LYS A 2 -6.96 -19.55 -0.91
C LYS A 2 -5.95 -18.43 -1.14
N ILE A 3 -5.57 -18.23 -2.40
CA ILE A 3 -4.80 -17.06 -2.78
C ILE A 3 -5.77 -15.89 -2.84
N SER A 4 -5.59 -14.93 -1.95
CA SER A 4 -6.47 -13.75 -1.93
C SER A 4 -6.16 -12.84 -3.11
N ALA A 5 -7.20 -12.25 -3.68
CA ALA A 5 -7.05 -11.30 -4.77
C ALA A 5 -6.27 -10.06 -4.31
N PRO A 6 -5.52 -9.41 -5.21
CA PRO A 6 -4.87 -8.14 -4.87
C PRO A 6 -5.89 -7.07 -4.48
N THR A 7 -5.50 -6.17 -3.60
CA THR A 7 -6.38 -5.10 -3.10
C THR A 7 -5.99 -3.72 -3.59
N MET A 8 -4.79 -3.56 -4.12
CA MET A 8 -4.27 -2.27 -4.60
C MET A 8 -3.49 -2.43 -5.88
N GLU A 9 -3.42 -1.33 -6.63
CA GLU A 9 -2.74 -1.30 -7.92
C GLU A 9 -1.98 0.01 -8.08
N MET A 10 -0.82 -0.08 -8.72
CA MET A 10 -0.05 1.08 -9.16
C MET A 10 0.35 0.87 -10.62
N THR A 11 0.62 1.95 -11.33
CA THR A 11 1.13 1.87 -12.69
C THR A 11 2.61 2.19 -12.68
N PHE A 12 3.42 1.28 -13.23
CA PHE A 12 4.86 1.48 -13.41
C PHE A 12 5.10 1.84 -14.86
N SER A 13 5.84 2.90 -15.10
CA SER A 13 6.09 3.42 -16.45
C SER A 13 7.56 3.67 -16.70
N VAL A 14 7.97 3.54 -17.96
CA VAL A 14 9.29 3.94 -18.39
C VAL A 14 9.46 5.44 -18.16
N ASN A 15 10.64 5.83 -17.67
CA ASN A 15 10.97 7.24 -17.51
C ASN A 15 11.32 7.83 -18.87
N ASN A 16 10.45 8.67 -19.41
CA ASN A 16 10.66 9.35 -20.70
C ASN A 16 11.31 10.73 -20.56
N SER A 17 11.78 11.06 -19.37
CA SER A 17 12.47 12.31 -19.11
C SER A 17 13.81 12.35 -19.87
N PRO A 18 14.29 13.54 -20.33
CA PRO A 18 15.64 13.66 -20.88
C PRO A 18 16.74 13.28 -19.88
N PHE A 19 16.39 13.11 -18.61
CA PHE A 19 17.31 12.66 -17.57
C PHE A 19 17.26 11.15 -17.32
N ALA A 20 16.56 10.40 -18.17
CA ALA A 20 16.51 8.95 -18.06
C ALA A 20 17.91 8.33 -18.14
N GLY A 21 18.16 7.33 -17.29
CA GLY A 21 19.44 6.64 -17.23
C GLY A 21 20.43 7.22 -16.22
N ARG A 22 20.09 8.31 -15.56
CA ARG A 22 20.97 8.93 -14.55
C ARG A 22 20.90 8.24 -13.19
N GLU A 23 19.74 7.68 -12.85
CA GLU A 23 19.51 7.04 -11.56
C GLU A 23 19.62 5.52 -11.61
N GLY A 24 19.51 4.92 -12.79
CA GLY A 24 19.56 3.49 -12.95
C GLY A 24 20.07 3.06 -14.30
N LYS A 25 20.48 1.80 -14.40
CA LYS A 25 21.02 1.20 -15.64
C LYS A 25 19.93 0.58 -16.51
N PHE A 26 18.85 0.10 -15.88
CA PHE A 26 17.80 -0.66 -16.57
C PHE A 26 16.61 0.27 -16.77
N VAL A 27 16.50 0.82 -17.97
CA VAL A 27 15.55 1.89 -18.28
C VAL A 27 14.52 1.51 -19.34
N THR A 28 14.67 0.38 -20.01
CA THR A 28 13.76 -0.02 -21.10
C THR A 28 12.52 -0.71 -20.57
N SER A 29 11.42 -0.62 -21.33
CA SER A 29 10.15 -1.29 -20.98
C SER A 29 10.34 -2.81 -20.85
N ARG A 30 11.12 -3.39 -21.75
CA ARG A 30 11.39 -4.83 -21.73
C ARG A 30 12.10 -5.26 -20.46
N GLN A 31 13.11 -4.51 -20.02
CA GLN A 31 13.85 -4.80 -18.80
C GLN A 31 12.94 -4.72 -17.56
N ILE A 32 12.13 -3.68 -17.49
CA ILE A 32 11.19 -3.48 -16.37
C ILE A 32 10.13 -4.59 -16.37
N ARG A 33 9.58 -4.91 -17.54
CA ARG A 33 8.59 -5.96 -17.69
C ARG A 33 9.14 -7.32 -17.23
N ASP A 34 10.31 -7.69 -17.71
CA ASP A 34 10.93 -8.99 -17.36
C ASP A 34 11.17 -9.07 -15.85
N ARG A 35 11.60 -7.98 -15.23
CA ARG A 35 11.82 -7.95 -13.78
C ARG A 35 10.52 -8.11 -13.01
N LEU A 36 9.46 -7.43 -13.42
CA LEU A 36 8.14 -7.54 -12.78
C LEU A 36 7.59 -8.96 -12.90
N TYR A 37 7.70 -9.58 -14.06
CA TYR A 37 7.24 -10.95 -14.25
C TYR A 37 8.05 -11.96 -13.43
N ARG A 38 9.34 -11.74 -13.23
CA ARG A 38 10.14 -12.58 -12.32
C ARG A 38 9.62 -12.50 -10.89
N GLU A 39 9.19 -11.31 -10.46
CA GLU A 39 8.65 -11.15 -9.11
C GLU A 39 7.34 -11.91 -8.91
N THR A 40 6.51 -12.02 -9.94
CA THR A 40 5.26 -12.79 -9.86
C THR A 40 5.50 -14.29 -9.60
N LEU A 41 6.68 -14.79 -9.92
CA LEU A 41 7.04 -16.17 -9.63
C LEU A 41 7.32 -16.39 -8.15
N LYS A 42 7.72 -15.36 -7.44
CA LYS A 42 8.00 -15.42 -6.00
C LYS A 42 6.79 -15.05 -5.16
N ASP A 43 6.01 -14.10 -5.63
CA ASP A 43 4.84 -13.57 -4.92
C ASP A 43 3.58 -13.89 -5.70
N VAL A 44 2.84 -14.88 -5.24
CA VAL A 44 1.63 -15.37 -5.92
C VAL A 44 0.46 -14.38 -5.84
N SER A 45 0.54 -13.42 -4.92
CA SER A 45 -0.49 -12.37 -4.80
C SER A 45 -0.25 -11.20 -5.75
N LEU A 46 0.93 -11.12 -6.34
CA LEU A 46 1.30 -10.03 -7.25
C LEU A 46 0.79 -10.32 -8.67
N ARG A 47 0.14 -9.36 -9.29
CA ARG A 47 -0.32 -9.45 -10.68
C ARG A 47 0.25 -8.30 -11.48
N VAL A 48 0.76 -8.60 -12.64
CA VAL A 48 1.30 -7.62 -13.58
C VAL A 48 0.54 -7.75 -14.88
N THR A 49 -0.03 -6.64 -15.35
CA THR A 49 -0.75 -6.60 -16.63
C THR A 49 -0.27 -5.42 -17.45
N ASP A 50 -0.37 -5.54 -18.76
CA ASP A 50 -0.04 -4.42 -19.66
C ASP A 50 -1.15 -3.37 -19.60
N VAL A 51 -0.76 -2.11 -19.70
CA VAL A 51 -1.73 -1.02 -19.82
C VAL A 51 -2.21 -0.99 -21.28
N GLU A 52 -3.53 -1.02 -21.46
CA GLU A 52 -4.12 -0.99 -22.79
C GLU A 52 -3.67 0.25 -23.56
N GLY A 53 -3.20 0.05 -24.78
CA GLY A 53 -2.74 1.13 -25.64
C GLY A 53 -1.34 1.63 -25.35
N SER A 54 -0.61 1.01 -24.42
CA SER A 54 0.77 1.41 -24.08
C SER A 54 1.69 0.22 -24.08
N THR A 55 2.91 0.41 -24.57
CA THR A 55 3.98 -0.58 -24.50
C THR A 55 4.98 -0.27 -23.38
N ASP A 56 4.85 0.91 -22.74
CA ASP A 56 5.82 1.44 -21.79
C ASP A 56 5.28 1.50 -20.36
N SER A 57 4.08 1.03 -20.12
CA SER A 57 3.43 1.07 -18.81
C SER A 57 2.83 -0.28 -18.44
N PHE A 58 2.88 -0.58 -17.15
CA PHE A 58 2.38 -1.85 -16.60
C PHE A 58 1.60 -1.57 -15.32
N ASN A 59 0.44 -2.22 -15.20
CA ASN A 59 -0.32 -2.20 -13.97
C ASN A 59 0.19 -3.30 -13.05
N VAL A 60 0.57 -2.92 -11.84
CA VAL A 60 1.11 -3.85 -10.84
C VAL A 60 0.15 -3.85 -9.65
N ALA A 61 -0.52 -4.96 -9.44
CA ALA A 61 -1.49 -5.13 -8.37
C ALA A 61 -0.94 -6.06 -7.30
N GLY A 62 -1.13 -5.70 -6.04
CA GLY A 62 -0.64 -6.46 -4.91
C GLY A 62 -1.53 -6.33 -3.69
N ARG A 63 -1.12 -6.95 -2.61
CA ARG A 63 -1.86 -6.91 -1.34
C ARG A 63 -1.19 -5.93 -0.40
N GLY A 64 -1.75 -4.73 -0.34
CA GLY A 64 -1.29 -3.69 0.57
C GLY A 64 -0.17 -2.83 0.00
N GLU A 65 -0.14 -1.60 0.47
CA GLU A 65 0.84 -0.59 0.05
C GLU A 65 2.28 -1.02 0.36
N MET A 66 2.48 -1.68 1.49
CA MET A 66 3.81 -2.07 1.94
C MET A 66 4.50 -3.02 0.96
N SER A 67 3.78 -4.02 0.44
CA SER A 67 4.33 -4.97 -0.53
C SER A 67 4.81 -4.27 -1.78
N LEU A 68 4.01 -3.34 -2.30
CA LEU A 68 4.36 -2.58 -3.51
C LEU A 68 5.53 -1.62 -3.25
N SER A 69 5.56 -0.99 -2.07
CA SER A 69 6.66 -0.11 -1.69
C SER A 69 7.99 -0.85 -1.60
N ILE A 70 7.98 -2.04 -1.02
CA ILE A 70 9.17 -2.90 -0.93
C ILE A 70 9.65 -3.29 -2.32
N LEU A 71 8.73 -3.66 -3.21
CA LEU A 71 9.07 -4.01 -4.59
C LEU A 71 9.74 -2.83 -5.31
N ILE A 72 9.17 -1.63 -5.17
CA ILE A 72 9.71 -0.40 -5.76
C ILE A 72 11.14 -0.15 -5.27
N GLU A 73 11.35 -0.18 -3.96
CA GLU A 73 12.67 0.03 -3.37
C GLU A 73 13.68 -1.02 -3.81
N THR A 74 13.26 -2.28 -3.85
CA THR A 74 14.12 -3.39 -4.27
C THR A 74 14.55 -3.22 -5.73
N MET A 75 13.62 -2.90 -6.62
CA MET A 75 13.94 -2.70 -8.03
C MET A 75 14.88 -1.50 -8.22
N ARG A 76 14.65 -0.40 -7.51
CA ARG A 76 15.55 0.76 -7.60
C ARG A 76 16.95 0.45 -7.11
N ARG A 77 17.08 -0.33 -6.06
CA ARG A 77 18.39 -0.80 -5.57
C ARG A 77 19.11 -1.69 -6.58
N GLU A 78 18.35 -2.47 -7.35
CA GLU A 78 18.90 -3.32 -8.40
C GLU A 78 19.33 -2.54 -9.63
N GLY A 79 18.99 -1.27 -9.72
CA GLY A 79 19.38 -0.40 -10.83
C GLY A 79 18.30 -0.12 -11.86
N TYR A 80 17.06 -0.47 -11.56
CA TYR A 80 15.93 -0.14 -12.45
C TYR A 80 15.47 1.29 -12.22
N GLU A 81 15.20 2.00 -13.32
CA GLU A 81 14.70 3.37 -13.30
C GLU A 81 13.31 3.38 -13.93
N PHE A 82 12.34 3.86 -13.19
CA PHE A 82 10.95 3.90 -13.64
C PHE A 82 10.15 4.91 -12.82
N GLN A 83 8.99 5.28 -13.35
CA GLN A 83 8.04 6.15 -12.67
C GLN A 83 6.87 5.31 -12.15
N VAL A 84 6.27 5.74 -11.05
CA VAL A 84 5.10 5.05 -10.48
C VAL A 84 3.97 6.05 -10.30
N SER A 85 2.74 5.60 -10.54
CA SER A 85 1.54 6.38 -10.23
C SER A 85 1.24 6.28 -8.74
N PRO A 86 0.43 7.20 -8.19
CA PRO A 86 -0.11 7.02 -6.85
C PRO A 86 -0.90 5.70 -6.77
N PRO A 87 -0.90 5.05 -5.59
CA PRO A 87 -1.65 3.81 -5.44
C PRO A 87 -3.16 4.06 -5.50
N ARG A 88 -3.88 3.06 -5.99
CA ARG A 88 -5.35 3.05 -6.00
C ARG A 88 -5.83 1.71 -5.49
N VAL A 89 -6.97 1.70 -4.80
CA VAL A 89 -7.55 0.46 -4.31
C VAL A 89 -8.39 -0.20 -5.40
N LEU A 90 -8.42 -1.54 -5.34
CA LEU A 90 -9.26 -2.33 -6.23
C LEU A 90 -10.56 -2.61 -5.49
N MET A 91 -11.61 -1.90 -5.87
CA MET A 91 -12.93 -2.06 -5.29
C MET A 91 -13.61 -3.30 -5.86
N GLN A 92 -14.59 -3.80 -5.11
CA GLN A 92 -15.46 -4.88 -5.57
C GLN A 92 -16.92 -4.44 -5.40
N ARG A 93 -17.83 -5.16 -6.03
CA ARG A 93 -19.26 -4.95 -5.81
C ARG A 93 -19.86 -6.20 -5.23
N ASP A 94 -20.79 -6.03 -4.29
CA ASP A 94 -21.52 -7.15 -3.69
C ASP A 94 -22.61 -7.66 -4.64
N GLU A 95 -23.36 -8.65 -4.22
CA GLU A 95 -24.45 -9.26 -5.00
C GLU A 95 -25.53 -8.25 -5.39
N LYS A 96 -25.71 -7.20 -4.61
CA LYS A 96 -26.69 -6.15 -4.86
C LYS A 96 -26.13 -4.97 -5.67
N GLY A 97 -24.87 -5.05 -6.06
CA GLY A 97 -24.20 -3.98 -6.80
C GLY A 97 -23.63 -2.86 -5.96
N ASN A 98 -23.62 -3.00 -4.63
CA ASN A 98 -23.06 -2.00 -3.73
C ASN A 98 -21.52 -2.01 -3.80
N LEU A 99 -20.93 -0.82 -3.79
CA LEU A 99 -19.49 -0.69 -3.83
C LEU A 99 -18.86 -1.11 -2.51
N MET A 100 -17.89 -2.03 -2.59
CA MET A 100 -17.18 -2.58 -1.44
C MET A 100 -15.70 -2.25 -1.55
N GLU A 101 -15.09 -1.88 -0.44
CA GLU A 101 -13.67 -1.56 -0.40
C GLU A 101 -12.90 -2.51 0.53
N PRO A 102 -11.61 -2.74 0.23
CA PRO A 102 -10.80 -3.59 1.11
C PRO A 102 -10.52 -2.88 2.42
N MET A 103 -10.63 -3.63 3.50
CA MET A 103 -10.35 -3.18 4.87
C MET A 103 -9.16 -3.92 5.41
N GLU A 104 -8.36 -3.24 6.21
CA GLU A 104 -7.19 -3.83 6.87
C GLU A 104 -7.33 -3.73 8.37
N GLU A 105 -6.80 -4.73 9.06
CA GLU A 105 -6.59 -4.66 10.50
C GLU A 105 -5.21 -4.08 10.73
N LEU A 106 -5.18 -2.92 11.35
CA LEU A 106 -3.95 -2.23 11.68
C LEU A 106 -3.66 -2.40 13.17
N VAL A 107 -2.50 -2.93 13.49
CA VAL A 107 -2.01 -3.02 14.87
C VAL A 107 -0.92 -1.99 15.05
N ALA A 108 -1.12 -1.04 15.96
CA ALA A 108 -0.14 -0.02 16.28
C ALA A 108 0.30 -0.17 17.74
N ASP A 109 1.59 -0.18 17.97
CA ASP A 109 2.18 -0.25 19.30
C ASP A 109 2.98 1.03 19.51
N VAL A 110 2.54 1.87 20.45
CA VAL A 110 3.11 3.20 20.63
C VAL A 110 3.28 3.54 22.11
N PRO A 111 4.28 4.39 22.45
CA PRO A 111 4.32 4.97 23.79
C PRO A 111 3.01 5.66 24.14
N GLN A 112 2.58 5.58 25.40
CA GLN A 112 1.29 6.12 25.81
C GLN A 112 1.11 7.60 25.49
N GLU A 113 2.18 8.37 25.48
CA GLU A 113 2.12 9.82 25.21
C GLU A 113 1.66 10.16 23.77
N TYR A 114 1.76 9.20 22.83
CA TYR A 114 1.39 9.44 21.42
C TYR A 114 0.03 8.84 21.04
N VAL A 115 -0.66 8.19 21.96
CA VAL A 115 -1.93 7.51 21.68
C VAL A 115 -2.97 8.47 21.11
N GLY A 116 -3.12 9.64 21.71
CA GLY A 116 -4.09 10.64 21.26
C GLY A 116 -3.89 11.07 19.82
N SER A 117 -2.65 11.36 19.44
CA SER A 117 -2.29 11.74 18.07
C SER A 117 -2.63 10.65 17.06
N VAL A 118 -2.30 9.41 17.39
CA VAL A 118 -2.52 8.27 16.51
C VAL A 118 -4.02 8.05 16.28
N ILE A 119 -4.81 8.07 17.34
CA ILE A 119 -6.26 7.89 17.25
C ILE A 119 -6.90 9.00 16.44
N GLU A 120 -6.51 10.26 16.69
CA GLU A 120 -7.06 11.42 15.98
C GLU A 120 -6.78 11.33 14.48
N LYS A 121 -5.54 11.07 14.10
CA LYS A 121 -5.15 11.03 12.68
C LYS A 121 -5.76 9.86 11.94
N LEU A 122 -5.81 8.70 12.55
CA LEU A 122 -6.46 7.53 11.96
C LEU A 122 -7.96 7.73 11.84
N GLY A 123 -8.58 8.47 12.75
CA GLY A 123 -10.00 8.83 12.65
C GLY A 123 -10.31 9.61 11.37
N THR A 124 -9.43 10.54 10.97
CA THR A 124 -9.62 11.29 9.72
C THR A 124 -9.47 10.41 8.49
N ARG A 125 -8.84 9.26 8.62
CA ARG A 125 -8.62 8.29 7.54
C ARG A 125 -9.66 7.17 7.53
N LYS A 126 -10.77 7.36 8.24
CA LYS A 126 -11.90 6.42 8.31
C LYS A 126 -11.58 5.14 9.09
N ALA A 127 -10.56 5.17 9.94
CA ALA A 127 -10.24 4.05 10.81
C ALA A 127 -11.21 4.00 11.99
N GLU A 128 -11.52 2.79 12.42
CA GLU A 128 -12.35 2.52 13.59
C GLU A 128 -11.51 1.80 14.63
N LEU A 129 -11.38 2.39 15.83
CA LEU A 129 -10.64 1.77 16.93
C LEU A 129 -11.45 0.59 17.48
N LYS A 130 -10.86 -0.60 17.44
CA LYS A 130 -11.50 -1.84 17.90
C LYS A 130 -11.05 -2.24 19.29
N GLU A 131 -9.78 -2.02 19.61
CA GLU A 131 -9.22 -2.47 20.87
C GLU A 131 -8.06 -1.58 21.30
N MET A 132 -7.92 -1.38 22.59
CA MET A 132 -6.82 -0.60 23.16
C MET A 132 -6.36 -1.30 24.43
N THR A 133 -5.11 -1.77 24.46
CA THR A 133 -4.58 -2.57 25.55
C THR A 133 -3.24 -2.01 26.03
N PRO A 134 -3.12 -1.67 27.32
CA PRO A 134 -1.83 -1.25 27.87
C PRO A 134 -0.85 -2.43 27.89
N VAL A 135 0.41 -2.15 27.50
CA VAL A 135 1.50 -3.12 27.57
C VAL A 135 2.70 -2.38 28.15
N GLY A 136 2.84 -2.41 29.48
CA GLY A 136 3.86 -1.63 30.19
C GLY A 136 3.67 -0.13 29.99
N ALA A 137 4.70 0.57 29.55
CA ALA A 137 4.63 2.00 29.25
C ALA A 137 4.08 2.29 27.85
N ARG A 138 3.72 1.26 27.11
CA ARG A 138 3.21 1.38 25.74
C ARG A 138 1.75 0.98 25.68
N MET A 139 1.13 1.31 24.56
CA MET A 139 -0.27 0.97 24.30
C MET A 139 -0.36 0.27 22.96
N ARG A 140 -1.08 -0.85 22.92
CA ARG A 140 -1.41 -1.54 21.66
C ARG A 140 -2.79 -1.12 21.23
N LEU A 141 -2.89 -0.63 20.00
CA LEU A 141 -4.14 -0.18 19.39
C LEU A 141 -4.44 -1.07 18.19
N ILE A 142 -5.69 -1.52 18.09
CA ILE A 142 -6.14 -2.30 16.94
C ILE A 142 -7.25 -1.52 16.26
N PHE A 143 -7.06 -1.25 14.96
CA PHE A 143 -8.01 -0.50 14.14
C PHE A 143 -8.47 -1.34 12.97
N LEU A 144 -9.70 -1.10 12.54
CA LEU A 144 -10.18 -1.54 11.24
C LEU A 144 -10.23 -0.31 10.35
N VAL A 145 -9.50 -0.33 9.25
CA VAL A 145 -9.29 0.86 8.42
C VAL A 145 -9.35 0.50 6.94
N PRO A 146 -9.97 1.34 6.09
CA PRO A 146 -9.91 1.12 4.64
C PRO A 146 -8.45 1.16 4.17
N SER A 147 -8.09 0.25 3.26
CA SER A 147 -6.72 0.21 2.71
C SER A 147 -6.28 1.57 2.17
N ARG A 148 -7.19 2.28 1.47
CA ARG A 148 -6.91 3.63 0.94
C ARG A 148 -6.62 4.66 2.04
N GLY A 149 -7.14 4.44 3.24
CA GLY A 149 -6.90 5.32 4.39
C GLY A 149 -5.48 5.22 4.94
N LEU A 150 -4.75 4.17 4.59
CA LEU A 150 -3.37 3.97 5.03
C LEU A 150 -2.33 4.50 4.04
N PHE A 151 -2.75 4.98 2.87
CA PHE A 151 -1.82 5.52 1.88
C PHE A 151 -1.06 6.72 2.46
N GLY A 152 0.27 6.60 2.50
CA GLY A 152 1.13 7.65 3.03
C GLY A 152 1.12 7.78 4.55
N TYR A 153 0.32 6.99 5.25
CA TYR A 153 0.21 7.11 6.70
C TYR A 153 1.47 6.70 7.46
N ARG A 154 2.23 5.74 6.95
CA ARG A 154 3.41 5.23 7.66
C ARG A 154 4.40 6.33 8.05
N ASN A 155 4.69 7.24 7.13
CA ASN A 155 5.61 8.35 7.40
C ASN A 155 5.06 9.31 8.45
N GLU A 156 3.76 9.60 8.37
CA GLU A 156 3.07 10.43 9.34
C GLU A 156 3.10 9.80 10.73
N PHE A 157 2.84 8.48 10.79
CA PHE A 157 2.89 7.71 12.02
C PHE A 157 4.28 7.76 12.67
N LEU A 158 5.33 7.54 11.88
CA LEU A 158 6.70 7.59 12.39
C LEU A 158 7.07 8.98 12.90
N THR A 159 6.64 10.03 12.17
CA THR A 159 6.87 11.41 12.59
C THR A 159 6.14 11.72 13.89
N ASP A 160 4.88 11.34 13.99
CA ASP A 160 4.05 11.63 15.18
C ASP A 160 4.52 10.87 16.42
N THR A 161 5.14 9.72 16.24
CA THR A 161 5.64 8.90 17.35
C THR A 161 7.15 9.05 17.54
N LYS A 162 7.78 9.99 16.85
CA LYS A 162 9.23 10.25 16.90
C LYS A 162 10.06 9.00 16.64
N GLY A 163 9.57 8.16 15.72
CA GLY A 163 10.24 6.92 15.35
C GLY A 163 10.05 5.76 16.34
N GLU A 164 9.32 5.98 17.43
CA GLU A 164 9.14 4.97 18.47
C GLU A 164 7.93 4.06 18.26
N GLY A 165 7.04 4.41 17.35
CA GLY A 165 5.88 3.60 17.05
C GLY A 165 6.21 2.42 16.15
N ILE A 166 5.48 1.33 16.34
CA ILE A 166 5.58 0.13 15.51
C ILE A 166 4.18 -0.14 14.97
N MET A 167 4.06 -0.38 13.67
CA MET A 167 2.77 -0.71 13.09
C MET A 167 2.88 -1.82 12.06
N ALA A 168 1.82 -2.61 11.95
CA ALA A 168 1.68 -3.64 10.94
C ALA A 168 0.21 -3.73 10.55
N SER A 169 -0.05 -4.05 9.31
CA SER A 169 -1.42 -4.20 8.83
C SER A 169 -1.55 -5.44 7.97
N VAL A 170 -2.73 -6.06 8.03
CA VAL A 170 -3.06 -7.21 7.20
C VAL A 170 -4.46 -7.03 6.64
N PHE A 171 -4.69 -7.60 5.46
CA PHE A 171 -6.03 -7.58 4.87
C PHE A 171 -7.02 -8.28 5.80
N ASP A 172 -8.16 -7.66 6.02
CA ASP A 172 -9.23 -8.21 6.85
C ASP A 172 -10.42 -8.68 6.00
N SER A 173 -11.04 -7.77 5.28
CA SER A 173 -12.28 -8.07 4.57
C SER A 173 -12.62 -6.96 3.58
N TYR A 174 -13.67 -7.17 2.80
CA TYR A 174 -14.32 -6.11 2.04
C TYR A 174 -15.52 -5.61 2.82
N ALA A 175 -15.72 -4.30 2.84
CA ALA A 175 -16.81 -3.65 3.55
C ALA A 175 -17.39 -2.53 2.69
N PRO A 176 -18.61 -2.08 2.99
CA PRO A 176 -19.21 -0.97 2.24
C PRO A 176 -18.31 0.26 2.22
N TYR A 177 -18.26 0.92 1.06
CA TYR A 177 -17.45 2.11 0.86
C TYR A 177 -17.80 3.22 1.86
N LYS A 178 -16.81 3.73 2.57
CA LYS A 178 -16.99 4.71 3.66
C LYS A 178 -16.91 6.17 3.24
N GLY A 179 -16.84 6.45 1.96
CA GLY A 179 -16.73 7.83 1.47
C GLY A 179 -15.30 8.32 1.38
N GLU A 180 -15.14 9.56 0.96
CA GLU A 180 -13.81 10.14 0.74
C GLU A 180 -13.04 10.35 2.05
N VAL A 181 -11.72 10.15 1.97
CA VAL A 181 -10.83 10.42 3.10
C VAL A 181 -10.46 11.90 3.09
N THR A 182 -10.65 12.56 4.22
CA THR A 182 -10.27 13.95 4.41
C THR A 182 -8.75 14.03 4.53
N ARG A 183 -8.15 14.91 3.76
CA ARG A 183 -6.71 15.15 3.82
C ARG A 183 -6.42 16.51 4.45
#